data_0c7fd544a324581b734407243f6da1bc
#
_entry.id   0c7fd544a324581b734407243f6da1bc
#
_cell.length_a   1.000
_cell.length_b   1.000
_cell.length_c   1.000
_cell.angle_alpha   90.00
_cell.angle_beta   90.00
_cell.angle_gamma   90.00
#
_symmetry.space_group_name_H-M   'P 1'
#
loop_
_entity.id
_entity.type
_entity.pdbx_description
1 polymer ?
#
loop_
_entity_poly.entity_id
_entity_poly.type
_entity_poly.pdbx_seq_one_letter_code
_entity_poly.pdbx_strand_id
1 'polypeptide(L)'
;GDRELGMDDYVAKGLFAALDAVTTIVPRQKVHAVGYCIGGTLLAIGAAARARDGDERLASVSMFAAQTDFSEPGELAFFINPSQLALLEATMHKKGVLESRQMAGAFALLRAQDLVWQPMVDNYLKGQRAPLIDLMAWNADGTRMPWRMHSEYLYRLYLDNELATNRFPVNGRLVRLSDIRVPMFVVGTETDHVAPWKSVYKVD
;
A
#
# COMPACT_ATOMS: atom_id res chain seq x y z
N GLY A 1 21.63 -6.53 2.53
CA GLY A 1 21.03 -5.27 2.10
C GLY A 1 19.51 -5.31 2.20
N ASP A 2 18.86 -4.22 1.91
CA ASP A 2 17.42 -4.02 2.17
C ASP A 2 16.47 -4.84 1.29
N ARG A 3 17.03 -5.54 0.31
CA ARG A 3 16.26 -6.40 -0.61
C ARG A 3 15.44 -7.50 0.07
N GLU A 4 15.88 -7.97 1.24
CA GLU A 4 15.23 -9.04 2.00
C GLU A 4 14.23 -8.53 3.04
N LEU A 5 13.98 -7.21 3.07
CA LEU A 5 12.96 -6.65 3.94
C LEU A 5 11.56 -7.06 3.46
N GLY A 6 10.79 -7.69 4.33
CA GLY A 6 9.42 -8.11 4.10
C GLY A 6 8.40 -7.18 4.74
N MET A 7 7.12 -7.55 4.67
CA MET A 7 6.05 -6.76 5.27
C MET A 7 6.18 -6.66 6.80
N ASP A 8 6.63 -7.72 7.48
CA ASP A 8 6.90 -7.69 8.91
C ASP A 8 7.97 -6.65 9.27
N ASP A 9 9.00 -6.50 8.44
CA ASP A 9 10.04 -5.47 8.65
C ASP A 9 9.47 -4.06 8.52
N TYR A 10 8.59 -3.83 7.55
CA TYR A 10 7.94 -2.53 7.37
C TYR A 10 7.04 -2.18 8.55
N VAL A 11 6.32 -3.16 9.10
CA VAL A 11 5.52 -2.96 10.31
C VAL A 11 6.44 -2.69 11.52
N ALA A 12 7.46 -3.51 11.72
CA ALA A 12 8.31 -3.43 12.91
C ALA A 12 9.27 -2.23 12.88
N LYS A 13 10.04 -2.10 11.78
CA LYS A 13 11.11 -1.08 11.64
C LYS A 13 10.58 0.27 11.14
N GLY A 14 9.42 0.28 10.50
CA GLY A 14 8.74 1.48 10.07
C GLY A 14 7.71 1.95 11.09
N LEU A 15 6.52 1.33 11.10
CA LEU A 15 5.39 1.79 11.89
C LEU A 15 5.65 1.73 13.40
N PHE A 16 6.13 0.59 13.92
CA PHE A 16 6.34 0.43 15.36
C PHE A 16 7.49 1.29 15.87
N ALA A 17 8.59 1.35 15.11
CA ALA A 17 9.71 2.23 15.47
C ALA A 17 9.32 3.71 15.46
N ALA A 18 8.49 4.14 14.49
CA ALA A 18 7.98 5.51 14.46
C ALA A 18 7.07 5.79 15.68
N LEU A 19 6.17 4.85 16.03
CA LEU A 19 5.32 4.97 17.22
C LEU A 19 6.15 5.06 18.50
N ASP A 20 7.20 4.25 18.63
CA ASP A 20 8.11 4.27 19.77
C ASP A 20 8.85 5.62 19.86
N ALA A 21 9.35 6.14 18.74
CA ALA A 21 10.01 7.44 18.69
C ALA A 21 9.06 8.59 19.08
N VAL A 22 7.85 8.62 18.49
CA VAL A 22 6.84 9.66 18.80
C VAL A 22 6.47 9.65 20.27
N THR A 23 6.20 8.46 20.83
CA THR A 23 5.81 8.35 22.25
C THR A 23 6.95 8.60 23.22
N THR A 24 8.19 8.48 22.77
CA THR A 24 9.38 8.91 23.53
C THR A 24 9.50 10.44 23.55
N ILE A 25 9.28 11.10 22.41
CA ILE A 25 9.37 12.57 22.27
C ILE A 25 8.19 13.25 22.96
N VAL A 26 6.98 12.69 22.83
CA VAL A 26 5.76 13.24 23.42
C VAL A 26 5.13 12.22 24.37
N PRO A 27 5.70 12.04 25.56
CA PRO A 27 5.20 11.05 26.50
C PRO A 27 3.80 11.42 27.04
N ARG A 28 3.02 10.43 27.39
CA ARG A 28 1.66 10.57 27.93
C ARG A 28 0.61 11.09 26.93
N GLN A 29 0.92 11.18 25.65
CA GLN A 29 -0.07 11.46 24.60
C GLN A 29 -0.29 10.22 23.75
N LYS A 30 -1.56 9.94 23.42
CA LYS A 30 -1.89 8.93 22.42
C LYS A 30 -1.69 9.49 21.01
N VAL A 31 -1.38 8.62 20.07
CA VAL A 31 -1.00 8.97 18.70
C VAL A 31 -2.21 8.81 17.77
N HIS A 32 -2.52 9.84 17.01
CA HIS A 32 -3.41 9.77 15.87
C HIS A 32 -2.59 9.38 14.64
N ALA A 33 -2.88 8.20 14.10
CA ALA A 33 -2.13 7.69 12.96
C ALA A 33 -2.90 7.85 11.65
N VAL A 34 -2.18 8.22 10.59
CA VAL A 34 -2.75 8.42 9.24
C VAL A 34 -2.00 7.56 8.25
N GLY A 35 -2.71 6.82 7.41
CA GLY A 35 -2.15 6.01 6.34
C GLY A 35 -2.83 6.24 5.00
N TYR A 36 -2.04 6.34 3.93
CA TYR A 36 -2.53 6.48 2.58
C TYR A 36 -2.13 5.26 1.73
N CYS A 37 -3.07 4.75 0.94
CA CYS A 37 -2.88 3.62 0.03
C CYS A 37 -2.25 2.42 0.78
N ILE A 38 -1.16 1.82 0.27
CA ILE A 38 -0.44 0.73 0.95
C ILE A 38 0.01 1.08 2.37
N GLY A 39 0.31 2.37 2.63
CA GLY A 39 0.62 2.85 3.97
C GLY A 39 -0.56 2.74 4.94
N GLY A 40 -1.79 2.91 4.45
CA GLY A 40 -3.01 2.68 5.23
C GLY A 40 -3.25 1.18 5.49
N THR A 41 -2.98 0.32 4.52
CA THR A 41 -3.02 -1.14 4.70
C THR A 41 -2.02 -1.59 5.78
N LEU A 42 -0.77 -1.11 5.71
CA LEU A 42 0.24 -1.40 6.73
C LEU A 42 -0.15 -0.84 8.11
N LEU A 43 -0.78 0.33 8.15
CA LEU A 43 -1.27 0.92 9.38
C LEU A 43 -2.38 0.06 10.01
N ALA A 44 -3.32 -0.44 9.22
CA ALA A 44 -4.37 -1.35 9.69
C ALA A 44 -3.77 -2.65 10.26
N ILE A 45 -2.82 -3.26 9.55
CA ILE A 45 -2.08 -4.45 10.01
C ILE A 45 -1.38 -4.18 11.34
N GLY A 46 -0.67 -3.07 11.44
CA GLY A 46 0.06 -2.70 12.65
C GLY A 46 -0.86 -2.31 13.81
N ALA A 47 -1.97 -1.62 13.55
CA ALA A 47 -2.97 -1.29 14.56
C ALA A 47 -3.63 -2.56 15.13
N ALA A 48 -3.98 -3.51 14.27
CA ALA A 48 -4.50 -4.82 14.69
C ALA A 48 -3.48 -5.59 15.54
N ALA A 49 -2.21 -5.62 15.12
CA ALA A 49 -1.14 -6.27 15.89
C ALA A 49 -0.93 -5.63 17.27
N ARG A 50 -0.93 -4.29 17.35
CA ARG A 50 -0.78 -3.57 18.61
C ARG A 50 -1.98 -3.79 19.54
N ALA A 51 -3.20 -3.75 18.99
CA ALA A 51 -4.42 -4.02 19.77
C ALA A 51 -4.42 -5.46 20.31
N ARG A 52 -4.08 -6.45 19.48
CA ARG A 52 -3.91 -7.85 19.88
C ARG A 52 -2.92 -7.99 21.07
N ASP A 53 -1.84 -7.22 21.02
CA ASP A 53 -0.77 -7.29 22.01
C ASP A 53 -0.99 -6.37 23.22
N GLY A 54 -2.18 -5.71 23.31
CA GLY A 54 -2.55 -4.85 24.43
C GLY A 54 -1.90 -3.47 24.44
N ASP A 55 -1.37 -3.01 23.32
CA ASP A 55 -0.76 -1.68 23.18
C ASP A 55 -1.84 -0.63 22.89
N GLU A 56 -2.06 0.30 23.81
CA GLU A 56 -3.09 1.33 23.75
C GLU A 56 -2.59 2.72 23.35
N ARG A 57 -1.41 2.82 22.78
CA ARG A 57 -0.78 4.11 22.41
C ARG A 57 -1.46 4.81 21.24
N LEU A 58 -2.20 4.09 20.39
CA LEU A 58 -3.01 4.71 19.35
C LEU A 58 -4.28 5.33 19.94
N ALA A 59 -4.61 6.53 19.46
CA ALA A 59 -5.86 7.23 19.78
C ALA A 59 -6.91 7.04 18.69
N SER A 60 -6.49 7.06 17.43
CA SER A 60 -7.34 6.84 16.26
C SER A 60 -6.50 6.43 15.05
N VAL A 61 -7.17 5.86 14.05
CA VAL A 61 -6.60 5.50 12.75
C VAL A 61 -7.39 6.20 11.66
N SER A 62 -6.72 6.92 10.77
CA SER A 62 -7.31 7.50 9.55
C SER A 62 -6.69 6.84 8.32
N MET A 63 -7.53 6.35 7.41
CA MET A 63 -7.11 5.65 6.21
C MET A 63 -7.70 6.32 4.97
N PHE A 64 -6.85 6.57 3.98
CA PHE A 64 -7.24 7.19 2.71
C PHE A 64 -6.90 6.24 1.57
N ALA A 65 -7.90 5.84 0.77
CA ALA A 65 -7.75 4.95 -0.38
C ALA A 65 -6.92 3.68 -0.05
N ALA A 66 -7.16 3.09 1.11
CA ALA A 66 -6.41 1.95 1.63
C ALA A 66 -7.28 0.70 1.70
N GLN A 67 -6.85 -0.37 1.05
CA GLN A 67 -7.55 -1.65 1.01
C GLN A 67 -7.11 -2.54 2.17
N THR A 68 -8.05 -3.24 2.77
CA THR A 68 -7.81 -4.29 3.76
C THR A 68 -8.44 -5.61 3.37
N ASP A 69 -9.37 -5.57 2.42
CA ASP A 69 -9.97 -6.72 1.74
C ASP A 69 -9.73 -6.58 0.23
N PHE A 70 -9.07 -7.56 -0.36
CA PHE A 70 -8.69 -7.59 -1.76
C PHE A 70 -9.59 -8.49 -2.62
N SER A 71 -10.80 -8.81 -2.15
CA SER A 71 -11.78 -9.57 -2.95
C SER A 71 -12.29 -8.79 -4.17
N GLU A 72 -12.22 -7.46 -4.14
CA GLU A 72 -12.51 -6.55 -5.27
C GLU A 72 -11.32 -5.60 -5.47
N PRO A 73 -10.16 -6.10 -5.92
CA PRO A 73 -8.88 -5.38 -5.81
C PRO A 73 -8.67 -4.30 -6.90
N GLY A 74 -9.70 -3.99 -7.69
CA GLY A 74 -9.62 -3.02 -8.77
C GLY A 74 -8.90 -3.55 -10.02
N GLU A 75 -8.53 -2.63 -10.91
CA GLU A 75 -7.96 -2.98 -12.21
C GLU A 75 -6.55 -3.59 -12.12
N LEU A 76 -5.83 -3.40 -11.02
CA LEU A 76 -4.54 -4.07 -10.79
C LEU A 76 -4.66 -5.60 -10.83
N ALA A 77 -5.83 -6.16 -10.51
CA ALA A 77 -6.08 -7.60 -10.59
C ALA A 77 -5.82 -8.19 -11.99
N PHE A 78 -5.96 -7.42 -13.05
CA PHE A 78 -5.67 -7.88 -14.41
C PHE A 78 -4.20 -8.30 -14.60
N PHE A 79 -3.30 -7.78 -13.79
CA PHE A 79 -1.86 -8.08 -13.82
C PHE A 79 -1.44 -9.03 -12.68
N ILE A 80 -2.37 -9.45 -11.82
CA ILE A 80 -2.04 -10.25 -10.65
C ILE A 80 -2.64 -11.64 -10.77
N ASN A 81 -1.84 -12.55 -11.30
CA ASN A 81 -2.12 -13.98 -11.30
C ASN A 81 -0.82 -14.77 -11.04
N PRO A 82 -0.89 -16.06 -10.65
CA PRO A 82 0.30 -16.81 -10.25
C PRO A 82 1.43 -16.80 -11.27
N SER A 83 1.12 -16.90 -12.57
CA SER A 83 2.14 -16.93 -13.64
C SER A 83 2.82 -15.57 -13.82
N GLN A 84 2.06 -14.48 -13.80
CA GLN A 84 2.61 -13.14 -13.90
C GLN A 84 3.43 -12.77 -12.66
N LEU A 85 2.96 -13.15 -11.48
CA LEU A 85 3.70 -12.92 -10.24
C LEU A 85 5.01 -13.70 -10.21
N ALA A 86 5.03 -14.96 -10.64
CA ALA A 86 6.26 -15.74 -10.73
C ALA A 86 7.31 -15.08 -11.67
N LEU A 87 6.88 -14.56 -12.83
CA LEU A 87 7.75 -13.82 -13.74
C LEU A 87 8.26 -12.52 -13.12
N LEU A 88 7.36 -11.77 -12.49
CA LEU A 88 7.69 -10.52 -11.81
C LEU A 88 8.68 -10.76 -10.67
N GLU A 89 8.42 -11.79 -9.86
CA GLU A 89 9.27 -12.19 -8.74
C GLU A 89 10.68 -12.59 -9.21
N ALA A 90 10.80 -13.40 -10.26
CA ALA A 90 12.09 -13.76 -10.84
C ALA A 90 12.88 -12.52 -11.30
N THR A 91 12.19 -11.53 -11.86
CA THR A 91 12.80 -10.27 -12.30
C THR A 91 13.23 -9.42 -11.10
N MET A 92 12.37 -9.27 -10.11
CA MET A 92 12.65 -8.52 -8.89
C MET A 92 13.75 -9.18 -8.06
N HIS A 93 13.73 -10.52 -7.94
CA HIS A 93 14.75 -11.26 -7.19
C HIS A 93 16.15 -11.00 -7.75
N LYS A 94 16.31 -10.96 -9.07
CA LYS A 94 17.60 -10.68 -9.71
C LYS A 94 18.11 -9.27 -9.39
N LYS A 95 17.22 -8.27 -9.40
CA LYS A 95 17.56 -6.86 -9.16
C LYS A 95 17.51 -6.43 -7.69
N GLY A 96 16.76 -7.17 -6.88
CA GLY A 96 16.50 -6.88 -5.47
C GLY A 96 15.35 -5.90 -5.22
N VAL A 97 14.78 -5.31 -6.27
CA VAL A 97 13.69 -4.32 -6.21
C VAL A 97 12.82 -4.38 -7.47
N LEU A 98 11.58 -3.86 -7.38
CA LEU A 98 10.83 -3.45 -8.55
C LEU A 98 11.26 -2.03 -8.96
N GLU A 99 11.62 -1.86 -10.22
CA GLU A 99 12.02 -0.55 -10.74
C GLU A 99 10.81 0.36 -10.98
N SER A 100 10.96 1.65 -10.73
CA SER A 100 9.91 2.66 -10.93
C SER A 100 9.34 2.64 -12.36
N ARG A 101 10.17 2.33 -13.38
CA ARG A 101 9.72 2.18 -14.78
C ARG A 101 8.72 1.05 -14.97
N GLN A 102 8.91 -0.08 -14.29
CA GLN A 102 8.01 -1.23 -14.41
C GLN A 102 6.65 -0.91 -13.77
N MET A 103 6.68 -0.26 -12.61
CA MET A 103 5.47 0.22 -11.94
C MET A 103 4.75 1.27 -12.80
N ALA A 104 5.47 2.26 -13.30
CA ALA A 104 4.90 3.29 -14.18
C ALA A 104 4.30 2.68 -15.45
N GLY A 105 4.93 1.63 -16.01
CA GLY A 105 4.41 0.89 -17.16
C GLY A 105 3.07 0.22 -16.88
N ALA A 106 2.91 -0.43 -15.74
CA ALA A 106 1.65 -1.05 -15.33
C ALA A 106 0.53 0.00 -15.20
N PHE A 107 0.79 1.13 -14.51
CA PHE A 107 -0.18 2.22 -14.40
C PHE A 107 -0.48 2.89 -15.75
N ALA A 108 0.52 3.04 -16.62
CA ALA A 108 0.33 3.58 -17.97
C ALA A 108 -0.58 2.67 -18.83
N LEU A 109 -0.50 1.36 -18.65
CA LEU A 109 -1.40 0.42 -19.34
C LEU A 109 -2.84 0.50 -18.82
N LEU A 110 -3.03 0.61 -17.50
CA LEU A 110 -4.35 0.76 -16.89
C LEU A 110 -5.06 2.05 -17.33
N ARG A 111 -4.32 3.12 -17.50
CA ARG A 111 -4.83 4.44 -17.88
C ARG A 111 -4.19 4.92 -19.19
N ALA A 112 -4.09 4.03 -20.17
CA ALA A 112 -3.42 4.32 -21.45
C ALA A 112 -4.01 5.55 -22.14
N GLN A 113 -5.33 5.76 -22.08
CA GLN A 113 -5.96 6.92 -22.67
C GLN A 113 -5.42 8.23 -22.07
N ASP A 114 -5.34 8.31 -20.75
CA ASP A 114 -4.96 9.54 -20.05
C ASP A 114 -3.44 9.74 -19.95
N LEU A 115 -2.68 8.64 -19.80
CA LEU A 115 -1.26 8.69 -19.51
C LEU A 115 -0.35 8.50 -20.75
N VAL A 116 -0.90 7.93 -21.83
CA VAL A 116 -0.13 7.68 -23.07
C VAL A 116 -0.74 8.44 -24.24
N TRP A 117 -2.00 8.15 -24.57
CA TRP A 117 -2.60 8.66 -25.81
C TRP A 117 -2.91 10.16 -25.75
N GLN A 118 -3.53 10.64 -24.69
CA GLN A 118 -3.83 12.06 -24.56
C GLN A 118 -2.57 12.95 -24.55
N PRO A 119 -1.53 12.64 -23.77
CA PRO A 119 -0.26 13.37 -23.85
C PRO A 119 0.40 13.32 -25.24
N MET A 120 0.29 12.18 -25.94
CA MET A 120 0.82 12.07 -27.29
C MET A 120 0.08 13.01 -28.26
N VAL A 121 -1.24 13.05 -28.20
CA VAL A 121 -2.06 13.97 -29.01
C VAL A 121 -1.72 15.42 -28.67
N ASP A 122 -1.73 15.77 -27.40
CA ASP A 122 -1.53 17.16 -26.97
C ASP A 122 -0.11 17.65 -27.25
N ASN A 123 0.91 16.85 -26.89
CA ASN A 123 2.30 17.25 -27.07
C ASN A 123 2.78 17.17 -28.52
N TYR A 124 2.42 16.10 -29.23
CA TYR A 124 2.96 15.82 -30.57
C TYR A 124 2.11 16.42 -31.69
N LEU A 125 0.79 16.27 -31.63
CA LEU A 125 -0.10 16.75 -32.70
C LEU A 125 -0.51 18.21 -32.52
N LYS A 126 -0.74 18.64 -31.27
CA LYS A 126 -1.18 20.02 -30.97
C LYS A 126 -0.02 20.93 -30.53
N GLY A 127 1.15 20.40 -30.23
CA GLY A 127 2.29 21.18 -29.74
C GLY A 127 2.07 21.79 -28.35
N GLN A 128 1.09 21.29 -27.59
CA GLN A 128 0.75 21.78 -26.27
C GLN A 128 1.50 20.98 -25.21
N ARG A 129 2.47 21.62 -24.56
CA ARG A 129 3.17 20.96 -23.42
C ARG A 129 2.45 21.29 -22.12
N ALA A 130 2.02 20.26 -21.40
CA ALA A 130 1.55 20.44 -20.05
C ALA A 130 2.67 20.99 -19.15
N PRO A 131 2.41 22.01 -18.33
CA PRO A 131 3.39 22.50 -17.38
C PRO A 131 3.67 21.40 -16.35
N LEU A 132 4.94 21.26 -15.96
CA LEU A 132 5.32 20.42 -14.81
C LEU A 132 4.80 21.10 -13.52
N ILE A 133 4.02 20.38 -12.74
CA ILE A 133 3.55 20.82 -11.43
C ILE A 133 4.28 20.05 -10.34
N ASP A 134 4.36 20.61 -9.14
CA ASP A 134 5.07 20.04 -7.99
C ASP A 134 4.61 18.62 -7.66
N LEU A 135 3.32 18.32 -7.83
CA LEU A 135 2.77 16.99 -7.62
C LEU A 135 3.33 15.96 -8.61
N MET A 136 3.58 16.34 -9.87
CA MET A 136 4.21 15.46 -10.86
C MET A 136 5.68 15.19 -10.52
N ALA A 137 6.40 16.21 -10.04
CA ALA A 137 7.78 16.07 -9.57
C ALA A 137 7.84 15.14 -8.34
N TRP A 138 6.97 15.33 -7.37
CA TRP A 138 6.85 14.47 -6.19
C TRP A 138 6.56 13.01 -6.59
N ASN A 139 5.63 12.78 -7.51
CA ASN A 139 5.30 11.43 -7.98
C ASN A 139 6.46 10.76 -8.73
N ALA A 140 7.25 11.55 -9.48
CA ALA A 140 8.41 11.05 -10.20
C ALA A 140 9.58 10.67 -9.26
N ASP A 141 9.63 11.25 -8.06
CA ASP A 141 10.64 10.97 -7.03
C ASP A 141 10.28 9.75 -6.13
N GLY A 142 9.46 8.87 -6.65
CA GLY A 142 8.99 7.68 -5.96
C GLY A 142 10.12 6.71 -5.58
N THR A 143 10.00 6.11 -4.38
CA THR A 143 10.93 5.09 -3.89
C THR A 143 10.61 3.71 -4.47
N ARG A 144 11.59 2.80 -4.34
CA ARG A 144 11.45 1.40 -4.78
C ARG A 144 11.14 0.51 -3.59
N MET A 145 10.26 -0.47 -3.80
CA MET A 145 10.00 -1.50 -2.79
C MET A 145 11.00 -2.66 -2.93
N PRO A 146 11.51 -3.21 -1.82
CA PRO A 146 12.27 -4.46 -1.81
C PRO A 146 11.47 -5.58 -2.47
N TRP A 147 12.17 -6.47 -3.20
CA TRP A 147 11.53 -7.57 -3.90
C TRP A 147 10.66 -8.43 -2.98
N ARG A 148 11.16 -8.72 -1.77
CA ARG A 148 10.44 -9.57 -0.81
C ARG A 148 9.15 -8.91 -0.32
N MET A 149 9.23 -7.66 0.13
CA MET A 149 8.04 -6.91 0.57
C MET A 149 7.00 -6.83 -0.54
N HIS A 150 7.42 -6.57 -1.77
CA HIS A 150 6.51 -6.48 -2.90
C HIS A 150 5.88 -7.83 -3.24
N SER A 151 6.67 -8.92 -3.28
CA SER A 151 6.14 -10.27 -3.49
C SER A 151 5.13 -10.64 -2.40
N GLU A 152 5.47 -10.45 -1.13
CA GLU A 152 4.56 -10.70 0.00
C GLU A 152 3.26 -9.90 -0.13
N TYR A 153 3.33 -8.62 -0.52
CA TYR A 153 2.17 -7.77 -0.75
C TYR A 153 1.23 -8.36 -1.82
N LEU A 154 1.78 -8.74 -2.98
CA LEU A 154 0.98 -9.24 -4.10
C LEU A 154 0.42 -10.64 -3.83
N TYR A 155 1.22 -11.56 -3.29
CA TYR A 155 0.75 -12.91 -2.99
C TYR A 155 -0.24 -12.93 -1.83
N ARG A 156 0.15 -12.38 -0.68
CA ARG A 156 -0.60 -12.54 0.56
C ARG A 156 -1.86 -11.70 0.63
N LEU A 157 -1.84 -10.50 0.01
CA LEU A 157 -2.99 -9.61 0.03
C LEU A 157 -3.83 -9.73 -1.24
N TYR A 158 -3.25 -9.57 -2.42
CA TYR A 158 -4.03 -9.61 -3.66
C TYR A 158 -4.50 -11.03 -4.04
N LEU A 159 -3.64 -12.06 -3.99
CA LEU A 159 -4.04 -13.42 -4.37
C LEU A 159 -4.77 -14.15 -3.24
N ASP A 160 -4.17 -14.17 -2.05
CA ASP A 160 -4.64 -15.02 -0.95
C ASP A 160 -5.59 -14.30 0.00
N ASN A 161 -5.69 -12.97 -0.09
CA ASN A 161 -6.54 -12.11 0.76
C ASN A 161 -6.41 -12.47 2.26
N GLU A 162 -5.18 -12.71 2.71
CA GLU A 162 -4.90 -13.23 4.06
C GLU A 162 -5.36 -12.30 5.17
N LEU A 163 -5.34 -10.97 4.92
CA LEU A 163 -5.73 -9.99 5.94
C LEU A 163 -7.23 -10.07 6.25
N ALA A 164 -8.07 -10.04 5.23
CA ALA A 164 -9.53 -10.16 5.39
C ALA A 164 -9.95 -11.53 5.93
N THR A 165 -9.17 -12.57 5.65
CA THR A 165 -9.44 -13.94 6.11
C THR A 165 -8.78 -14.28 7.46
N ASN A 166 -8.22 -13.29 8.17
CA ASN A 166 -7.56 -13.44 9.47
C ASN A 166 -6.38 -14.42 9.47
N ARG A 167 -5.69 -14.56 8.33
CA ARG A 167 -4.53 -15.45 8.15
C ARG A 167 -3.21 -14.70 8.04
N PHE A 168 -3.24 -13.38 8.07
CA PHE A 168 -2.03 -12.56 7.97
C PHE A 168 -1.28 -12.53 9.31
N PRO A 169 -0.01 -12.98 9.39
CA PRO A 169 0.77 -12.90 10.60
C PRO A 169 1.59 -11.61 10.69
N VAL A 170 1.79 -11.15 11.92
CA VAL A 170 2.79 -10.16 12.31
C VAL A 170 3.58 -10.73 13.48
N ASN A 171 4.90 -10.78 13.35
CA ASN A 171 5.79 -11.43 14.32
C ASN A 171 5.37 -12.89 14.60
N GLY A 172 5.00 -13.64 13.57
CA GLY A 172 4.58 -15.04 13.68
C GLY A 172 3.21 -15.29 14.31
N ARG A 173 2.46 -14.25 14.68
CA ARG A 173 1.11 -14.34 15.27
C ARG A 173 0.08 -13.70 14.36
N LEU A 174 -1.04 -14.38 14.14
CA LEU A 174 -2.12 -13.88 13.27
C LEU A 174 -2.72 -12.58 13.80
N VAL A 175 -3.07 -11.68 12.91
CA VAL A 175 -3.80 -10.43 13.21
C VAL A 175 -5.23 -10.53 12.69
N ARG A 176 -6.13 -9.81 13.36
CA ARG A 176 -7.52 -9.64 12.96
C ARG A 176 -7.84 -8.17 12.95
N LEU A 177 -8.43 -7.67 11.89
CA LEU A 177 -8.87 -6.27 11.82
C LEU A 177 -9.88 -5.96 12.93
N SER A 178 -10.72 -6.93 13.28
CA SER A 178 -11.67 -6.82 14.40
C SER A 178 -11.01 -6.64 15.78
N ASP A 179 -9.71 -6.80 15.92
CA ASP A 179 -8.99 -6.49 17.17
C ASP A 179 -8.77 -4.97 17.36
N ILE A 180 -8.87 -4.17 16.28
CA ILE A 180 -8.73 -2.71 16.33
C ILE A 180 -9.93 -2.14 17.12
N ARG A 181 -9.64 -1.44 18.23
CA ARG A 181 -10.67 -0.87 19.13
C ARG A 181 -10.70 0.66 19.09
N VAL A 182 -9.73 1.28 18.48
CA VAL A 182 -9.66 2.74 18.36
C VAL A 182 -10.60 3.23 17.25
N PRO A 183 -11.13 4.46 17.38
CA PRO A 183 -11.94 5.05 16.31
C PRO A 183 -11.19 5.06 14.99
N MET A 184 -11.88 4.70 13.91
CA MET A 184 -11.36 4.71 12.56
C MET A 184 -12.11 5.72 11.70
N PHE A 185 -11.35 6.47 10.89
CA PHE A 185 -11.88 7.33 9.83
C PHE A 185 -11.35 6.83 8.49
N VAL A 186 -12.25 6.39 7.63
CA VAL A 186 -11.89 5.72 6.38
C VAL A 186 -12.50 6.46 5.19
N VAL A 187 -11.65 6.81 4.22
CA VAL A 187 -12.04 7.52 3.00
C VAL A 187 -11.70 6.68 1.78
N GLY A 188 -12.73 6.29 1.03
CA GLY A 188 -12.63 5.73 -0.31
C GLY A 188 -13.13 6.73 -1.34
N THR A 189 -12.61 6.68 -2.56
CA THR A 189 -13.05 7.54 -3.66
C THR A 189 -13.86 6.75 -4.69
N GLU A 190 -14.97 7.34 -5.17
CA GLU A 190 -15.94 6.63 -6.02
C GLU A 190 -15.36 6.15 -7.35
N THR A 191 -14.42 6.90 -7.91
CA THR A 191 -13.83 6.62 -9.23
C THR A 191 -12.43 6.03 -9.16
N ASP A 192 -11.98 5.59 -7.98
CA ASP A 192 -10.67 4.97 -7.83
C ASP A 192 -10.67 3.55 -8.43
N HIS A 193 -9.86 3.36 -9.46
CA HIS A 193 -9.73 2.08 -10.16
C HIS A 193 -8.63 1.19 -9.55
N VAL A 194 -7.79 1.73 -8.65
CA VAL A 194 -6.71 0.99 -7.96
C VAL A 194 -7.17 0.51 -6.60
N ALA A 195 -7.83 1.38 -5.83
CA ALA A 195 -8.40 1.07 -4.53
C ALA A 195 -9.91 1.40 -4.50
N PRO A 196 -10.77 0.60 -5.16
CA PRO A 196 -12.19 0.88 -5.25
C PRO A 196 -12.82 1.10 -3.88
N TRP A 197 -13.73 2.06 -3.78
CA TRP A 197 -14.37 2.41 -2.51
C TRP A 197 -15.03 1.21 -1.81
N LYS A 198 -15.55 0.25 -2.57
CA LYS A 198 -16.12 -0.99 -2.01
C LYS A 198 -15.10 -1.82 -1.25
N SER A 199 -13.88 -1.94 -1.80
CA SER A 199 -12.77 -2.64 -1.15
C SER A 199 -12.29 -1.88 0.09
N VAL A 200 -12.23 -0.54 0.00
CA VAL A 200 -11.85 0.32 1.13
C VAL A 200 -12.89 0.26 2.26
N TYR A 201 -14.18 0.22 1.92
CA TYR A 201 -15.27 0.14 2.89
C TYR A 201 -15.27 -1.14 3.73
N LYS A 202 -14.76 -2.25 3.19
CA LYS A 202 -14.73 -3.56 3.86
C LYS A 202 -13.78 -3.66 5.07
N VAL A 203 -13.18 -2.57 5.48
CA VAL A 203 -12.37 -2.53 6.72
C VAL A 203 -13.21 -2.65 7.98
N ASP A 204 -14.50 -2.34 7.87
CA ASP A 204 -15.48 -2.37 8.95
C ASP A 204 -15.95 -3.80 9.31
#